data_15d38edc8ae4e7dad6b989f92a1a6692
#
_entry.id   15d38edc8ae4e7dad6b989f92a1a6692
#
_cell.length_a   1.000
_cell.length_b   1.000
_cell.length_c   1.000
_cell.angle_alpha   90.00
_cell.angle_beta   90.00
_cell.angle_gamma   90.00
#
_symmetry.space_group_name_H-M   'P 1'
#
loop_
_entity.id
_entity.type
_entity.pdbx_description
1 polymer ?
#
loop_
_entity_poly.entity_id
_entity_poly.type
_entity_poly.pdbx_seq_one_letter_code
_entity_poly.pdbx_strand_id
1 'polypeptide(L)'
;MSESINEIISFQAESATHSSCGTGSGLISIDQALALILEKIQPLGTETLALNTALNRYLAEDIFSTIQLPLFSQSAVDGYALNSADPLETHLEDVIQANSQFTLIGEIRAGQSAELTLQAGQALRIFTGAEIPQGTTTVARQEIIQIINPESIEIIEHLKIHADIRDAGEEITVGQLLAQAGQQLSVGAVASLSMAGVQQVQVYQYPKIAVVITGDEVAKSSSDFEAGKIFDANAPLIQAWFQQQNQKVDIFHVADTAEVVNNLLGDLNQKYDLILTTGGVSVGDYDFIRPVALDLGFQQIFWKVKQKPGKPMLFAEFIRTDGSVCSLLGLPGNPAAVYVGMHIYTQTILNALQGHRQIPNGFKATLTHDLKADARERILRMSVSFAQATLKVSSLSNQQSHMLSNLMHANALVRIPAREKIHAGQIVDGFFI
;
A
#
# COMPACT_ATOMS: atom_id res chain seq x y z
N MET A 1 12.46 -28.57 1.10
CA MET A 1 12.47 -27.50 2.11
C MET A 1 11.34 -26.54 1.80
N SER A 2 10.10 -26.99 2.06
CA SER A 2 8.87 -26.25 1.77
C SER A 2 7.85 -26.48 2.89
N GLU A 3 8.24 -26.16 4.14
CA GLU A 3 7.37 -26.34 5.32
C GLU A 3 7.69 -25.35 6.44
N SER A 4 7.88 -24.08 6.17
CA SER A 4 8.14 -23.10 7.26
C SER A 4 7.63 -21.68 7.02
N ILE A 5 6.59 -21.46 6.22
CA ILE A 5 5.97 -20.12 6.08
C ILE A 5 4.49 -20.09 6.53
N ASN A 6 3.89 -21.20 6.95
CA ASN A 6 2.47 -21.24 7.32
C ASN A 6 2.14 -21.22 8.82
N GLU A 7 3.08 -20.82 9.68
CA GLU A 7 2.88 -20.85 11.16
C GLU A 7 2.82 -19.49 11.85
N ILE A 8 2.57 -18.41 11.16
CA ILE A 8 2.40 -17.11 11.81
C ILE A 8 1.09 -16.45 11.37
N ILE A 9 -0.06 -17.06 11.52
CA ILE A 9 -1.38 -16.41 11.72
C ILE A 9 -2.38 -17.52 12.13
N SER A 10 -2.24 -18.03 13.33
CA SER A 10 -3.37 -18.66 14.02
C SER A 10 -3.66 -17.88 15.30
N PHE A 11 -4.34 -16.75 15.19
CA PHE A 11 -5.11 -16.21 16.29
C PHE A 11 -6.36 -17.08 16.41
N GLN A 12 -6.46 -17.84 17.50
CA GLN A 12 -7.64 -18.61 17.85
C GLN A 12 -8.85 -17.69 17.87
N ALA A 13 -9.75 -17.89 16.93
CA ALA A 13 -11.12 -17.41 17.01
C ALA A 13 -11.81 -18.26 18.08
N GLU A 14 -11.85 -17.77 19.32
CA GLU A 14 -12.82 -18.24 20.28
C GLU A 14 -14.23 -17.96 19.72
N SER A 15 -14.99 -19.01 19.63
CA SER A 15 -16.35 -19.08 19.11
C SER A 15 -17.23 -17.95 19.70
N ALA A 16 -17.40 -16.86 18.94
CA ALA A 16 -18.48 -15.93 19.17
C ALA A 16 -19.78 -16.58 18.69
N THR A 17 -20.58 -17.04 19.61
CA THR A 17 -21.97 -17.42 19.39
C THR A 17 -22.68 -16.32 18.60
N HIS A 18 -23.30 -16.69 17.48
CA HIS A 18 -24.24 -15.86 16.74
C HIS A 18 -25.28 -15.23 17.66
N SER A 19 -25.09 -13.98 17.99
CA SER A 19 -26.14 -13.14 18.56
C SER A 19 -26.61 -12.17 17.48
N SER A 20 -27.85 -12.29 17.15
CA SER A 20 -28.71 -11.50 16.28
C SER A 20 -28.27 -10.04 16.11
N CYS A 21 -28.37 -9.56 14.87
CA CYS A 21 -28.34 -8.17 14.46
C CYS A 21 -29.26 -7.33 15.38
N GLY A 22 -28.67 -6.78 16.45
CA GLY A 22 -29.38 -5.95 17.42
C GLY A 22 -28.93 -4.52 17.25
N THR A 23 -29.86 -3.61 16.99
CA THR A 23 -29.77 -2.15 17.14
C THR A 23 -29.43 -1.79 18.60
N GLY A 24 -28.29 -2.25 19.10
CA GLY A 24 -27.86 -2.06 20.47
C GLY A 24 -27.06 -0.79 20.63
N SER A 25 -27.49 0.09 21.54
CA SER A 25 -26.81 1.31 22.00
C SER A 25 -25.49 1.02 22.76
N GLY A 26 -24.75 -0.02 22.39
CA GLY A 26 -23.54 -0.49 23.05
C GLY A 26 -22.27 0.21 22.56
N LEU A 27 -21.36 0.48 23.49
CA LEU A 27 -20.02 0.96 23.26
C LEU A 27 -19.16 -0.21 22.74
N ILE A 28 -18.66 -0.16 21.50
CA ILE A 28 -17.86 -1.23 20.88
C ILE A 28 -16.37 -0.96 20.99
N SER A 29 -15.51 -1.98 20.82
CA SER A 29 -14.04 -1.81 20.74
C SER A 29 -13.61 -1.25 19.39
N ILE A 30 -12.35 -0.82 19.28
CA ILE A 30 -11.74 -0.39 18.01
C ILE A 30 -11.78 -1.54 17.01
N ASP A 31 -11.37 -2.74 17.43
CA ASP A 31 -11.30 -3.91 16.54
C ASP A 31 -12.68 -4.34 16.04
N GLN A 32 -13.71 -4.28 16.90
CA GLN A 32 -15.09 -4.52 16.48
C GLN A 32 -15.58 -3.48 15.46
N ALA A 33 -15.22 -2.20 15.65
CA ALA A 33 -15.60 -1.15 14.70
C ALA A 33 -14.93 -1.36 13.34
N LEU A 34 -13.64 -1.71 13.31
CA LEU A 34 -12.90 -2.02 12.09
C LEU A 34 -13.44 -3.26 11.38
N ALA A 35 -13.77 -4.31 12.13
CA ALA A 35 -14.37 -5.53 11.58
C ALA A 35 -15.73 -5.23 10.93
N LEU A 36 -16.59 -4.44 11.57
CA LEU A 36 -17.89 -4.04 11.01
C LEU A 36 -17.72 -3.18 9.73
N ILE A 37 -16.75 -2.27 9.69
CA ILE A 37 -16.44 -1.50 8.48
C ILE A 37 -16.06 -2.43 7.33
N LEU A 38 -15.12 -3.36 7.57
CA LEU A 38 -14.68 -4.31 6.56
C LEU A 38 -15.79 -5.29 6.13
N GLU A 39 -16.72 -5.64 7.02
CA GLU A 39 -17.88 -6.48 6.70
C GLU A 39 -18.86 -5.75 5.77
N LYS A 40 -19.15 -4.49 6.05
CA LYS A 40 -20.20 -3.72 5.37
C LYS A 40 -19.77 -3.15 4.05
N ILE A 41 -18.58 -2.56 3.96
CA ILE A 41 -18.12 -1.89 2.75
C ILE A 41 -17.89 -2.89 1.62
N GLN A 42 -18.50 -2.62 0.48
CA GLN A 42 -18.24 -3.31 -0.78
C GLN A 42 -17.30 -2.46 -1.65
N PRO A 43 -16.37 -3.09 -2.38
CA PRO A 43 -15.52 -2.37 -3.32
C PRO A 43 -16.36 -1.64 -4.37
N LEU A 44 -15.86 -0.50 -4.81
CA LEU A 44 -16.41 0.27 -5.92
C LEU A 44 -16.22 -0.45 -7.26
N GLY A 45 -16.78 0.08 -8.32
CA GLY A 45 -16.54 -0.36 -9.69
C GLY A 45 -15.07 -0.26 -10.08
N THR A 46 -14.72 -0.84 -11.22
CA THR A 46 -13.36 -0.85 -11.76
C THR A 46 -13.21 0.07 -12.95
N GLU A 47 -11.98 0.44 -13.27
CA GLU A 47 -11.60 1.20 -14.45
C GLU A 47 -10.27 0.73 -15.01
N THR A 48 -10.07 0.89 -16.32
CA THR A 48 -8.79 0.58 -16.98
C THR A 48 -7.93 1.83 -17.01
N LEU A 49 -6.70 1.74 -16.52
CA LEU A 49 -5.72 2.81 -16.55
C LEU A 49 -4.46 2.39 -17.30
N ALA A 50 -3.79 3.36 -17.91
CA ALA A 50 -2.42 3.16 -18.35
C ALA A 50 -1.53 2.93 -17.11
N LEU A 51 -0.62 1.94 -17.17
CA LEU A 51 0.21 1.53 -16.03
C LEU A 51 0.98 2.71 -15.40
N ASN A 52 1.51 3.62 -16.22
CA ASN A 52 2.27 4.78 -15.77
C ASN A 52 1.42 5.83 -15.00
N THR A 53 0.09 5.72 -15.04
CA THR A 53 -0.84 6.59 -14.28
C THR A 53 -1.50 5.88 -13.11
N ALA A 54 -1.17 4.60 -12.91
CA ALA A 54 -1.82 3.75 -11.91
C ALA A 54 -1.09 3.66 -10.55
N LEU A 55 -0.06 4.49 -10.33
CA LEU A 55 0.65 4.53 -9.04
C LEU A 55 -0.32 4.73 -7.87
N ASN A 56 -0.13 3.97 -6.80
CA ASN A 56 -0.96 3.95 -5.58
C ASN A 56 -2.39 3.44 -5.77
N ARG A 57 -2.79 3.01 -6.98
CA ARG A 57 -4.09 2.36 -7.20
C ARG A 57 -4.04 0.91 -6.74
N TYR A 58 -5.20 0.35 -6.43
CA TYR A 58 -5.36 -1.06 -6.08
C TYR A 58 -5.83 -1.86 -7.29
N LEU A 59 -5.15 -2.96 -7.60
CA LEU A 59 -5.51 -3.85 -8.69
C LEU A 59 -6.87 -4.52 -8.43
N ALA A 60 -7.69 -4.59 -9.47
CA ALA A 60 -8.99 -5.24 -9.41
C ALA A 60 -8.94 -6.72 -9.84
N GLU A 61 -7.86 -7.13 -10.51
CA GLU A 61 -7.66 -8.49 -11.01
C GLU A 61 -6.20 -8.91 -10.90
N ASP A 62 -5.97 -10.21 -10.93
CA ASP A 62 -4.62 -10.79 -10.99
C ASP A 62 -3.97 -10.51 -12.34
N ILE A 63 -2.69 -10.20 -12.32
CA ILE A 63 -1.89 -9.97 -13.54
C ILE A 63 -0.94 -11.13 -13.74
N PHE A 64 -1.08 -11.80 -14.89
CA PHE A 64 -0.20 -12.89 -15.29
C PHE A 64 0.70 -12.45 -16.44
N SER A 65 1.93 -12.96 -16.47
CA SER A 65 2.85 -12.67 -17.57
C SER A 65 2.39 -13.32 -18.87
N THR A 66 2.37 -12.56 -19.94
CA THR A 66 2.14 -13.04 -21.31
C THR A 66 3.43 -13.33 -22.06
N ILE A 67 4.58 -12.96 -21.49
CA ILE A 67 5.91 -13.14 -22.04
C ILE A 67 6.82 -13.79 -21.00
N GLN A 68 7.94 -14.32 -21.45
CA GLN A 68 9.05 -14.73 -20.58
C GLN A 68 10.08 -13.61 -20.44
N LEU A 69 10.81 -13.57 -19.34
CA LEU A 69 11.94 -12.65 -19.15
C LEU A 69 13.18 -13.41 -18.65
N PRO A 70 14.35 -13.20 -19.22
CA PRO A 70 14.57 -12.49 -20.47
C PRO A 70 13.76 -13.07 -21.65
N LEU A 71 13.45 -12.25 -22.65
CA LEU A 71 12.69 -12.68 -23.85
C LEU A 71 13.43 -13.74 -24.66
N PHE A 72 14.75 -13.67 -24.69
CA PHE A 72 15.70 -14.57 -25.35
C PHE A 72 16.93 -14.74 -24.45
N SER A 73 17.70 -15.80 -24.66
CA SER A 73 18.98 -15.96 -23.95
C SER A 73 19.93 -14.84 -24.34
N GLN A 74 20.57 -14.21 -23.35
CA GLN A 74 21.38 -13.00 -23.53
C GLN A 74 22.70 -13.07 -22.77
N SER A 75 23.68 -12.33 -23.22
CA SER A 75 24.95 -12.22 -22.52
C SER A 75 24.79 -11.47 -21.19
N ALA A 76 25.35 -12.01 -20.12
CA ALA A 76 25.41 -11.37 -18.81
C ALA A 76 26.52 -10.30 -18.75
N VAL A 77 27.49 -10.33 -19.64
CA VAL A 77 28.73 -9.54 -19.61
C VAL A 77 29.13 -9.04 -21.01
N ASP A 78 30.02 -8.09 -21.05
CA ASP A 78 30.78 -7.76 -22.27
C ASP A 78 31.89 -8.80 -22.44
N GLY A 79 31.94 -9.40 -23.64
CA GLY A 79 32.89 -10.50 -23.86
C GLY A 79 32.77 -11.14 -25.25
N TYR A 80 32.84 -12.46 -25.28
CA TYR A 80 32.83 -13.24 -26.52
C TYR A 80 31.93 -14.47 -26.34
N ALA A 81 30.93 -14.61 -27.21
CA ALA A 81 30.17 -15.83 -27.37
C ALA A 81 31.03 -16.87 -28.09
N LEU A 82 31.15 -18.07 -27.51
CA LEU A 82 32.06 -19.11 -28.03
C LEU A 82 31.26 -20.37 -28.34
N ASN A 83 31.66 -21.06 -29.41
CA ASN A 83 31.30 -22.45 -29.66
C ASN A 83 32.52 -23.35 -29.42
N SER A 84 32.54 -24.03 -28.29
CA SER A 84 33.61 -24.96 -27.89
C SER A 84 33.23 -26.42 -28.16
N ALA A 85 32.12 -26.69 -28.86
CA ALA A 85 31.71 -28.06 -29.14
C ALA A 85 32.72 -28.73 -30.06
N ASP A 86 33.38 -29.78 -29.57
CA ASP A 86 34.06 -30.73 -30.41
C ASP A 86 33.06 -31.85 -30.75
N PRO A 87 32.73 -32.01 -32.04
CA PRO A 87 31.77 -33.05 -32.43
C PRO A 87 32.26 -34.48 -32.17
N LEU A 88 33.51 -34.66 -31.75
CA LEU A 88 34.15 -35.97 -31.56
C LEU A 88 34.51 -36.33 -30.12
N GLU A 89 34.47 -35.37 -29.17
CA GLU A 89 34.78 -35.65 -27.75
C GLU A 89 33.55 -35.72 -26.87
N THR A 90 33.38 -36.85 -26.21
CA THR A 90 32.47 -36.99 -25.06
C THR A 90 33.07 -36.26 -23.87
N HIS A 91 32.56 -35.06 -23.58
CA HIS A 91 33.05 -34.21 -22.49
C HIS A 91 33.01 -34.92 -21.15
N LEU A 92 34.16 -35.17 -20.55
CA LEU A 92 34.32 -35.61 -19.17
C LEU A 92 34.41 -34.43 -18.20
N GLU A 93 34.54 -33.19 -18.72
CA GLU A 93 34.54 -31.96 -17.89
C GLU A 93 33.81 -30.84 -18.66
N ASP A 94 32.80 -30.23 -18.00
CA ASP A 94 32.03 -29.10 -18.49
C ASP A 94 32.86 -27.76 -18.45
N VAL A 95 34.11 -27.82 -18.88
CA VAL A 95 35.08 -26.72 -18.75
C VAL A 95 35.91 -26.57 -20.04
N ILE A 96 35.96 -25.36 -20.57
CA ILE A 96 36.90 -24.97 -21.63
C ILE A 96 38.28 -24.71 -20.98
N GLN A 97 39.33 -25.34 -21.53
CA GLN A 97 40.67 -25.21 -20.98
C GLN A 97 41.31 -23.87 -21.34
N ALA A 98 42.17 -23.35 -20.43
CA ALA A 98 43.02 -22.20 -20.72
C ALA A 98 43.89 -22.49 -21.95
N ASN A 99 44.24 -21.44 -22.71
CA ASN A 99 44.96 -21.44 -23.99
C ASN A 99 44.16 -22.03 -25.17
N SER A 100 42.84 -22.25 -25.02
CA SER A 100 41.98 -22.57 -26.15
C SER A 100 41.80 -21.36 -27.06
N GLN A 101 41.97 -21.57 -28.39
CA GLN A 101 41.89 -20.50 -29.40
C GLN A 101 40.60 -20.60 -30.21
N PHE A 102 40.06 -19.45 -30.58
CA PHE A 102 38.82 -19.33 -31.36
C PHE A 102 38.98 -18.33 -32.50
N THR A 103 38.38 -18.61 -33.65
CA THR A 103 38.30 -17.69 -34.77
C THR A 103 37.22 -16.65 -34.53
N LEU A 104 37.58 -15.37 -34.51
CA LEU A 104 36.63 -14.27 -34.32
C LEU A 104 35.97 -13.95 -35.68
N ILE A 105 34.65 -14.09 -35.76
CA ILE A 105 33.88 -13.96 -37.00
C ILE A 105 33.03 -12.68 -37.08
N GLY A 106 32.97 -11.88 -36.01
CA GLY A 106 32.20 -10.63 -36.00
C GLY A 106 31.87 -10.14 -34.62
N GLU A 107 30.83 -9.30 -34.56
CA GLU A 107 30.34 -8.62 -33.34
C GLU A 107 28.81 -8.57 -33.33
N ILE A 108 28.17 -8.69 -32.15
CA ILE A 108 26.74 -8.48 -31.95
C ILE A 108 26.52 -7.57 -30.74
N ARG A 109 25.64 -6.60 -30.87
CA ARG A 109 25.29 -5.63 -29.82
C ARG A 109 23.87 -5.85 -29.29
N ALA A 110 23.60 -5.40 -28.09
CA ALA A 110 22.25 -5.35 -27.58
C ALA A 110 21.31 -4.60 -28.54
N GLY A 111 20.10 -5.17 -28.73
CA GLY A 111 19.13 -4.65 -29.70
C GLY A 111 19.30 -5.12 -31.14
N GLN A 112 20.30 -5.96 -31.43
CA GLN A 112 20.45 -6.65 -32.71
C GLN A 112 19.95 -8.10 -32.56
N SER A 113 19.31 -8.63 -33.62
CA SER A 113 18.96 -10.05 -33.69
C SER A 113 20.17 -10.91 -34.02
N ALA A 114 20.29 -12.06 -33.37
CA ALA A 114 21.36 -13.02 -33.61
C ALA A 114 21.03 -13.95 -34.78
N GLU A 115 21.13 -13.47 -36.01
CA GLU A 115 20.88 -14.27 -37.22
C GLU A 115 22.01 -15.26 -37.55
N LEU A 116 23.19 -15.11 -36.93
CA LEU A 116 24.37 -15.96 -37.10
C LEU A 116 24.31 -17.22 -36.23
N THR A 117 24.79 -18.34 -36.80
CA THR A 117 25.06 -19.57 -36.04
C THR A 117 26.56 -19.77 -35.89
N LEU A 118 27.06 -19.84 -34.68
CA LEU A 118 28.48 -20.16 -34.41
C LEU A 118 28.77 -21.63 -34.70
N GLN A 119 29.82 -21.89 -35.47
CA GLN A 119 30.37 -23.23 -35.67
C GLN A 119 31.44 -23.55 -34.61
N ALA A 120 31.77 -24.82 -34.42
CA ALA A 120 32.83 -25.24 -33.51
C ALA A 120 34.14 -24.48 -33.74
N GLY A 121 34.77 -24.00 -32.68
CA GLY A 121 36.00 -23.19 -32.76
C GLY A 121 35.80 -21.72 -33.15
N GLN A 122 34.55 -21.26 -33.31
CA GLN A 122 34.28 -19.84 -33.64
C GLN A 122 33.91 -19.04 -32.39
N ALA A 123 34.20 -17.74 -32.46
CA ALA A 123 33.83 -16.74 -31.47
C ALA A 123 33.14 -15.54 -32.14
N LEU A 124 32.23 -14.92 -31.42
CA LEU A 124 31.60 -13.65 -31.77
C LEU A 124 31.75 -12.66 -30.61
N ARG A 125 32.25 -11.44 -30.87
CA ARG A 125 32.24 -10.41 -29.83
C ARG A 125 30.79 -10.08 -29.44
N ILE A 126 30.49 -10.09 -28.14
CA ILE A 126 29.15 -9.90 -27.62
C ILE A 126 29.16 -8.89 -26.48
N PHE A 127 28.08 -8.12 -26.35
CA PHE A 127 27.89 -7.14 -25.28
C PHE A 127 26.76 -7.53 -24.37
N THR A 128 26.80 -7.07 -23.11
CA THR A 128 25.78 -7.29 -22.11
C THR A 128 24.36 -7.01 -22.66
N GLY A 129 23.46 -7.97 -22.49
CA GLY A 129 22.09 -7.88 -22.97
C GLY A 129 21.89 -8.20 -24.46
N ALA A 130 22.96 -8.49 -25.21
CA ALA A 130 22.83 -8.95 -26.60
C ALA A 130 22.32 -10.39 -26.65
N GLU A 131 21.50 -10.71 -27.65
CA GLU A 131 20.99 -12.05 -27.92
C GLU A 131 22.11 -13.03 -28.16
N ILE A 132 22.06 -14.21 -27.56
CA ILE A 132 23.03 -15.28 -27.72
C ILE A 132 22.84 -15.95 -29.09
N PRO A 133 23.85 -15.94 -29.98
CA PRO A 133 23.76 -16.64 -31.24
C PRO A 133 23.57 -18.16 -31.08
N GLN A 134 22.86 -18.76 -32.03
CA GLN A 134 22.72 -20.20 -32.06
C GLN A 134 24.08 -20.91 -32.13
N GLY A 135 24.25 -22.02 -31.44
CA GLY A 135 25.54 -22.75 -31.38
C GLY A 135 26.49 -22.22 -30.30
N THR A 136 26.19 -21.14 -29.61
CA THR A 136 26.99 -20.68 -28.48
C THR A 136 26.89 -21.70 -27.32
N THR A 137 28.06 -22.13 -26.83
CA THR A 137 28.15 -23.03 -25.67
C THR A 137 28.42 -22.29 -24.35
N THR A 138 29.04 -21.10 -24.43
CA THR A 138 29.37 -20.26 -23.27
C THR A 138 29.70 -18.83 -23.72
N VAL A 139 29.70 -17.89 -22.78
CA VAL A 139 30.22 -16.54 -22.95
C VAL A 139 31.44 -16.36 -22.07
N ALA A 140 32.55 -15.94 -22.70
CA ALA A 140 33.78 -15.57 -22.00
C ALA A 140 33.82 -14.06 -21.82
N ARG A 141 33.95 -13.59 -20.57
CA ARG A 141 34.13 -12.17 -20.30
C ARG A 141 35.43 -11.64 -20.86
N GLN A 142 35.46 -10.39 -21.29
CA GLN A 142 36.61 -9.81 -21.97
C GLN A 142 37.90 -9.85 -21.17
N GLU A 143 37.86 -9.88 -19.83
CA GLU A 143 38.99 -9.87 -18.94
C GLU A 143 39.82 -11.17 -18.98
N ILE A 144 39.21 -12.27 -19.43
CA ILE A 144 39.92 -13.57 -19.59
C ILE A 144 40.25 -13.90 -21.05
N ILE A 145 40.18 -12.90 -21.94
CA ILE A 145 40.48 -13.06 -23.36
C ILE A 145 41.75 -12.31 -23.72
N GLN A 146 42.65 -13.01 -24.41
CA GLN A 146 43.78 -12.41 -25.09
C GLN A 146 43.52 -12.35 -26.60
N ILE A 147 43.63 -11.16 -27.21
CA ILE A 147 43.54 -10.98 -28.67
C ILE A 147 44.89 -11.35 -29.27
N ILE A 148 44.93 -12.42 -30.07
CA ILE A 148 46.14 -12.86 -30.77
C ILE A 148 46.37 -12.01 -31.99
N ASN A 149 45.29 -11.81 -32.79
CA ASN A 149 45.26 -10.97 -34.00
C ASN A 149 43.80 -10.57 -34.27
N PRO A 150 43.50 -9.74 -35.28
CA PRO A 150 42.14 -9.28 -35.56
C PRO A 150 41.10 -10.38 -35.81
N GLU A 151 41.53 -11.59 -36.16
CA GLU A 151 40.65 -12.71 -36.49
C GLU A 151 40.78 -13.88 -35.50
N SER A 152 41.54 -13.74 -34.40
CA SER A 152 41.77 -14.84 -33.44
C SER A 152 41.95 -14.36 -32.02
N ILE A 153 41.25 -15.06 -31.11
CA ILE A 153 41.31 -14.84 -29.66
C ILE A 153 41.72 -16.13 -28.93
N GLU A 154 42.25 -15.98 -27.73
CA GLU A 154 42.63 -17.07 -26.82
C GLU A 154 42.05 -16.83 -25.43
N ILE A 155 41.54 -17.90 -24.80
CA ILE A 155 41.11 -17.86 -23.41
C ILE A 155 42.32 -18.07 -22.52
N ILE A 156 42.54 -17.18 -21.54
CA ILE A 156 43.69 -17.27 -20.61
C ILE A 156 43.37 -17.96 -19.30
N GLU A 157 42.11 -18.22 -18.99
CA GLU A 157 41.63 -18.91 -17.79
C GLU A 157 40.65 -20.03 -18.15
N HIS A 158 40.47 -20.99 -17.25
CA HIS A 158 39.44 -22.03 -17.41
C HIS A 158 38.05 -21.43 -17.32
N LEU A 159 37.15 -21.85 -18.22
CA LEU A 159 35.79 -21.33 -18.30
C LEU A 159 34.77 -22.48 -18.32
N LYS A 160 33.75 -22.40 -17.45
CA LYS A 160 32.67 -23.37 -17.44
C LYS A 160 31.78 -23.21 -18.68
N ILE A 161 31.29 -24.32 -19.19
CA ILE A 161 30.21 -24.32 -20.19
C ILE A 161 29.01 -23.62 -19.58
N HIS A 162 28.27 -22.86 -20.40
CA HIS A 162 27.09 -22.08 -20.04
C HIS A 162 27.38 -20.90 -19.09
N ALA A 163 28.66 -20.53 -18.89
CA ALA A 163 29.00 -19.37 -18.10
C ALA A 163 28.53 -18.07 -18.76
N ASP A 164 28.18 -17.09 -17.93
CA ASP A 164 27.80 -15.73 -18.29
C ASP A 164 26.66 -15.63 -19.36
N ILE A 165 25.81 -16.65 -19.46
CA ILE A 165 24.56 -16.69 -20.22
C ILE A 165 23.39 -16.53 -19.26
N ARG A 166 22.49 -15.60 -19.54
CA ARG A 166 21.16 -15.51 -18.91
C ARG A 166 20.17 -16.22 -19.82
N ASP A 167 19.54 -17.25 -19.30
CA ASP A 167 18.58 -18.02 -20.09
C ASP A 167 17.26 -17.29 -20.32
N ALA A 168 16.66 -17.52 -21.47
CA ALA A 168 15.31 -17.06 -21.73
C ALA A 168 14.35 -17.59 -20.66
N GLY A 169 13.59 -16.70 -20.02
CA GLY A 169 12.60 -17.07 -19.00
C GLY A 169 13.16 -17.41 -17.62
N GLU A 170 14.45 -17.19 -17.34
CA GLU A 170 15.03 -17.50 -16.03
C GLU A 170 14.46 -16.66 -14.88
N GLU A 171 13.94 -15.45 -15.16
CA GLU A 171 13.35 -14.56 -14.17
C GLU A 171 11.82 -14.71 -14.13
N ILE A 172 11.16 -14.67 -15.29
CA ILE A 172 9.71 -14.74 -15.42
C ILE A 172 9.36 -15.70 -16.54
N THR A 173 8.41 -16.61 -16.29
CA THR A 173 7.86 -17.53 -17.30
C THR A 173 6.47 -17.09 -17.74
N VAL A 174 6.07 -17.48 -18.96
CA VAL A 174 4.71 -17.24 -19.46
C VAL A 174 3.67 -17.88 -18.51
N GLY A 175 2.64 -17.13 -18.15
CA GLY A 175 1.59 -17.56 -17.23
C GLY A 175 1.94 -17.40 -15.74
N GLN A 176 3.13 -16.94 -15.41
CA GLN A 176 3.50 -16.66 -14.02
C GLN A 176 2.69 -15.47 -13.47
N LEU A 177 2.18 -15.60 -12.24
CA LEU A 177 1.51 -14.53 -11.53
C LEU A 177 2.51 -13.42 -11.16
N LEU A 178 2.25 -12.20 -11.65
CA LEU A 178 3.10 -11.02 -11.42
C LEU A 178 2.59 -10.15 -10.27
N ALA A 179 1.27 -9.97 -10.18
CA ALA A 179 0.62 -9.18 -9.14
C ALA A 179 -0.78 -9.69 -8.87
N GLN A 180 -1.28 -9.51 -7.65
CA GLN A 180 -2.58 -10.01 -7.21
C GLN A 180 -3.63 -8.90 -7.12
N ALA A 181 -4.89 -9.26 -7.33
CA ALA A 181 -6.03 -8.40 -7.00
C ALA A 181 -5.97 -7.90 -5.55
N GLY A 182 -6.30 -6.64 -5.32
CA GLY A 182 -6.20 -5.98 -4.00
C GLY A 182 -4.78 -5.52 -3.64
N GLN A 183 -3.77 -5.79 -4.46
CA GLN A 183 -2.42 -5.27 -4.27
C GLN A 183 -2.35 -3.80 -4.70
N GLN A 184 -1.72 -2.96 -3.87
CA GLN A 184 -1.44 -1.57 -4.23
C GLN A 184 -0.22 -1.49 -5.15
N LEU A 185 -0.33 -0.73 -6.24
CA LEU A 185 0.76 -0.51 -7.19
C LEU A 185 1.79 0.46 -6.60
N SER A 186 2.91 -0.08 -6.17
CA SER A 186 4.10 0.67 -5.76
C SER A 186 4.96 1.07 -6.97
N VAL A 187 5.94 1.95 -6.75
CA VAL A 187 6.93 2.31 -7.78
C VAL A 187 7.63 1.07 -8.34
N GLY A 188 8.01 0.12 -7.46
CA GLY A 188 8.62 -1.15 -7.88
C GLY A 188 7.67 -2.03 -8.71
N ALA A 189 6.39 -2.11 -8.30
CA ALA A 189 5.39 -2.87 -9.05
C ALA A 189 5.18 -2.29 -10.46
N VAL A 190 5.08 -0.95 -10.58
CA VAL A 190 4.96 -0.29 -11.89
C VAL A 190 6.16 -0.60 -12.79
N ALA A 191 7.39 -0.55 -12.25
CA ALA A 191 8.61 -0.87 -13.00
C ALA A 191 8.63 -2.34 -13.47
N SER A 192 8.35 -3.28 -12.55
CA SER A 192 8.36 -4.72 -12.85
C SER A 192 7.29 -5.12 -13.86
N LEU A 193 6.07 -4.59 -13.72
CA LEU A 193 4.98 -4.84 -14.67
C LEU A 193 5.29 -4.22 -16.05
N SER A 194 5.90 -3.03 -16.08
CA SER A 194 6.34 -2.40 -17.34
C SER A 194 7.40 -3.23 -18.05
N MET A 195 8.38 -3.79 -17.31
CA MET A 195 9.39 -4.69 -17.86
C MET A 195 8.77 -5.96 -18.41
N ALA A 196 7.70 -6.46 -17.79
CA ALA A 196 6.91 -7.60 -18.27
C ALA A 196 5.94 -7.25 -19.42
N GLY A 197 6.02 -6.04 -20.00
CA GLY A 197 5.22 -5.62 -21.15
C GLY A 197 3.78 -5.19 -20.83
N VAL A 198 3.40 -5.09 -19.55
CA VAL A 198 2.07 -4.64 -19.13
C VAL A 198 1.94 -3.15 -19.41
N GLN A 199 0.95 -2.77 -20.21
CA GLN A 199 0.71 -1.36 -20.59
C GLN A 199 -0.50 -0.76 -19.86
N GLN A 200 -1.50 -1.59 -19.56
CA GLN A 200 -2.75 -1.19 -18.92
C GLN A 200 -3.08 -2.15 -17.78
N VAL A 201 -3.77 -1.67 -16.78
CA VAL A 201 -4.21 -2.42 -15.61
C VAL A 201 -5.66 -2.10 -15.26
N GLN A 202 -6.38 -3.10 -14.77
CA GLN A 202 -7.69 -2.92 -14.14
C GLN A 202 -7.48 -2.57 -12.67
N VAL A 203 -8.03 -1.44 -12.25
CA VAL A 203 -7.95 -0.95 -10.87
C VAL A 203 -9.33 -0.58 -10.35
N TYR A 204 -9.53 -0.62 -9.03
CA TYR A 204 -10.75 -0.10 -8.43
C TYR A 204 -10.82 1.42 -8.59
N GLN A 205 -12.04 1.95 -8.80
CA GLN A 205 -12.27 3.39 -8.89
C GLN A 205 -11.97 4.10 -7.57
N TYR A 206 -11.52 5.35 -7.65
CA TYR A 206 -11.45 6.20 -6.47
C TYR A 206 -12.84 6.60 -6.00
N PRO A 207 -13.10 6.58 -4.67
CA PRO A 207 -14.36 7.05 -4.12
C PRO A 207 -14.54 8.56 -4.32
N LYS A 208 -15.78 8.98 -4.57
CA LYS A 208 -16.19 10.38 -4.46
C LYS A 208 -16.46 10.68 -2.99
N ILE A 209 -15.78 11.69 -2.46
CA ILE A 209 -15.75 11.97 -1.03
C ILE A 209 -16.24 13.38 -0.75
N ALA A 210 -17.23 13.50 0.13
CA ALA A 210 -17.68 14.76 0.70
C ALA A 210 -17.25 14.87 2.17
N VAL A 211 -16.84 16.06 2.57
CA VAL A 211 -16.49 16.38 3.97
C VAL A 211 -17.40 17.49 4.43
N VAL A 212 -18.15 17.26 5.50
CA VAL A 212 -19.07 18.23 6.12
C VAL A 212 -18.49 18.70 7.44
N ILE A 213 -18.13 19.96 7.49
CA ILE A 213 -17.63 20.63 8.69
C ILE A 213 -18.80 21.37 9.33
N THR A 214 -19.15 20.99 10.57
CA THR A 214 -20.15 21.67 11.39
C THR A 214 -19.49 22.43 12.53
N GLY A 215 -20.09 23.50 12.99
CA GLY A 215 -19.62 24.31 14.12
C GLY A 215 -19.75 25.80 13.80
N ASP A 216 -20.71 26.47 14.41
CA ASP A 216 -20.90 27.92 14.22
C ASP A 216 -19.76 28.74 14.84
N GLU A 217 -18.98 28.11 15.75
CA GLU A 217 -17.77 28.70 16.35
C GLU A 217 -16.57 28.71 15.39
N VAL A 218 -16.63 27.99 14.25
CA VAL A 218 -15.50 27.85 13.34
C VAL A 218 -15.48 29.00 12.32
N ALA A 219 -14.42 29.81 12.32
CA ALA A 219 -14.20 30.84 11.31
C ALA A 219 -13.80 30.17 9.97
N LYS A 220 -14.52 30.47 8.90
CA LYS A 220 -14.26 29.93 7.55
C LYS A 220 -13.00 30.52 6.90
N SER A 221 -12.60 31.71 7.33
CA SER A 221 -11.42 32.42 6.84
C SER A 221 -10.85 33.31 7.95
N SER A 222 -9.62 33.84 7.75
CA SER A 222 -9.05 34.80 8.66
C SER A 222 -9.81 36.14 8.73
N SER A 223 -10.55 36.48 7.68
CA SER A 223 -11.42 37.65 7.65
C SER A 223 -12.72 37.49 8.45
N ASP A 224 -13.16 36.23 8.67
CA ASP A 224 -14.36 35.91 9.44
C ASP A 224 -14.07 35.70 10.94
N PHE A 225 -12.81 35.86 11.32
CA PHE A 225 -12.41 35.71 12.72
C PHE A 225 -12.90 36.91 13.55
N GLU A 226 -13.73 36.59 14.52
CA GLU A 226 -14.30 37.53 15.49
C GLU A 226 -14.29 36.93 16.90
N ALA A 227 -14.63 37.74 17.90
CA ALA A 227 -14.66 37.28 19.28
C ALA A 227 -15.61 36.09 19.46
N GLY A 228 -15.12 35.03 20.07
CA GLY A 228 -15.85 33.80 20.29
C GLY A 228 -15.66 32.72 19.19
N LYS A 229 -15.02 33.04 18.06
CA LYS A 229 -14.68 32.07 17.02
C LYS A 229 -13.26 31.53 17.18
N ILE A 230 -13.07 30.32 16.65
CA ILE A 230 -11.78 29.64 16.57
C ILE A 230 -11.40 29.39 15.08
N PHE A 231 -10.12 29.27 14.81
CA PHE A 231 -9.68 28.86 13.47
C PHE A 231 -10.03 27.42 13.19
N ASP A 232 -10.45 27.13 11.95
CA ASP A 232 -10.69 25.76 11.47
C ASP A 232 -9.37 24.98 11.41
N ALA A 233 -9.29 23.91 12.16
CA ALA A 233 -8.19 22.96 12.11
C ALA A 233 -8.59 21.66 11.36
N ASN A 234 -9.88 21.33 11.26
CA ASN A 234 -10.36 20.07 10.72
C ASN A 234 -10.33 20.07 9.20
N ALA A 235 -10.86 21.10 8.53
CA ALA A 235 -10.85 21.14 7.07
C ALA A 235 -9.43 21.09 6.49
N PRO A 236 -8.45 21.93 6.90
CA PRO A 236 -7.08 21.84 6.38
C PRO A 236 -6.39 20.52 6.73
N LEU A 237 -6.65 19.93 7.92
CA LEU A 237 -6.13 18.61 8.29
C LEU A 237 -6.63 17.53 7.34
N ILE A 238 -7.94 17.47 7.12
CA ILE A 238 -8.56 16.45 6.26
C ILE A 238 -8.12 16.64 4.81
N GLN A 239 -8.11 17.88 4.33
CA GLN A 239 -7.66 18.19 2.97
C GLN A 239 -6.20 17.77 2.73
N ALA A 240 -5.29 18.11 3.66
CA ALA A 240 -3.89 17.71 3.56
C ALA A 240 -3.71 16.19 3.61
N TRP A 241 -4.48 15.50 4.46
CA TRP A 241 -4.45 14.05 4.57
C TRP A 241 -4.89 13.37 3.26
N PHE A 242 -6.00 13.81 2.64
CA PHE A 242 -6.45 13.27 1.36
C PHE A 242 -5.49 13.61 0.21
N GLN A 243 -4.89 14.79 0.23
CA GLN A 243 -3.88 15.18 -0.75
C GLN A 243 -2.65 14.25 -0.70
N GLN A 244 -2.23 13.82 0.49
CA GLN A 244 -1.17 12.82 0.67
C GLN A 244 -1.56 11.46 0.07
N GLN A 245 -2.85 11.12 0.05
CA GLN A 245 -3.40 9.91 -0.55
C GLN A 245 -3.69 10.04 -2.07
N ASN A 246 -3.34 11.15 -2.70
CA ASN A 246 -3.69 11.47 -4.09
C ASN A 246 -5.21 11.47 -4.36
N GLN A 247 -6.02 11.77 -3.34
CA GLN A 247 -7.47 11.81 -3.48
C GLN A 247 -8.02 13.22 -3.37
N LYS A 248 -9.06 13.49 -4.15
CA LYS A 248 -9.80 14.76 -4.10
C LYS A 248 -10.98 14.63 -3.16
N VAL A 249 -11.30 15.70 -2.46
CA VAL A 249 -12.46 15.81 -1.58
C VAL A 249 -13.17 17.14 -1.78
N ASP A 250 -14.50 17.13 -1.66
CA ASP A 250 -15.29 18.33 -1.65
C ASP A 250 -15.65 18.69 -0.19
N ILE A 251 -15.33 19.91 0.24
CA ILE A 251 -15.54 20.37 1.62
C ILE A 251 -16.70 21.32 1.68
N PHE A 252 -17.63 21.05 2.60
CA PHE A 252 -18.84 21.82 2.87
C PHE A 252 -18.84 22.32 4.31
N HIS A 253 -18.98 23.62 4.51
CA HIS A 253 -19.18 24.22 5.84
C HIS A 253 -20.64 24.53 6.02
N VAL A 254 -21.25 24.04 7.09
CA VAL A 254 -22.68 24.22 7.37
C VAL A 254 -22.91 24.71 8.80
N ALA A 255 -23.97 25.46 8.96
CA ALA A 255 -24.47 25.87 10.26
C ALA A 255 -25.04 24.68 11.05
N ASP A 256 -24.94 24.72 12.37
CA ASP A 256 -25.46 23.70 13.27
C ASP A 256 -26.98 23.75 13.40
N THR A 257 -27.71 23.57 12.29
CA THR A 257 -29.16 23.48 12.27
C THR A 257 -29.62 22.19 11.57
N ALA A 258 -30.63 21.54 12.12
CA ALA A 258 -31.15 20.27 11.60
C ALA A 258 -31.60 20.39 10.14
N GLU A 259 -32.24 21.51 9.76
CA GLU A 259 -32.74 21.74 8.39
C GLU A 259 -31.60 21.81 7.36
N VAL A 260 -30.55 22.60 7.65
CA VAL A 260 -29.40 22.75 6.73
C VAL A 260 -28.64 21.44 6.60
N VAL A 261 -28.42 20.72 7.71
CA VAL A 261 -27.78 19.41 7.70
C VAL A 261 -28.60 18.39 6.92
N ASN A 262 -29.96 18.39 7.09
CA ASN A 262 -30.86 17.48 6.38
C ASN A 262 -30.81 17.69 4.87
N ASN A 263 -30.90 18.93 4.42
CA ASN A 263 -30.87 19.26 2.99
C ASN A 263 -29.53 18.85 2.38
N LEU A 264 -28.41 19.18 3.06
CA LEU A 264 -27.10 18.84 2.54
C LEU A 264 -26.87 17.33 2.51
N LEU A 265 -27.09 16.60 3.61
CA LEU A 265 -26.89 15.13 3.64
C LEU A 265 -27.81 14.41 2.65
N GLY A 266 -29.03 14.90 2.45
CA GLY A 266 -29.98 14.39 1.44
C GLY A 266 -29.47 14.55 0.00
N ASP A 267 -28.77 15.65 -0.30
CA ASP A 267 -28.12 15.86 -1.60
C ASP A 267 -26.84 15.03 -1.76
N LEU A 268 -26.00 14.96 -0.72
CA LEU A 268 -24.71 14.29 -0.76
C LEU A 268 -24.84 12.77 -0.86
N ASN A 269 -25.82 12.17 -0.17
CA ASN A 269 -25.98 10.70 -0.16
C ASN A 269 -26.32 10.13 -1.57
N GLN A 270 -26.75 10.95 -2.51
CA GLN A 270 -27.01 10.55 -3.89
C GLN A 270 -25.78 10.68 -4.82
N LYS A 271 -24.75 11.42 -4.40
CA LYS A 271 -23.63 11.83 -5.29
C LYS A 271 -22.28 11.27 -4.86
N TYR A 272 -22.09 10.98 -3.57
CA TYR A 272 -20.81 10.61 -2.97
C TYR A 272 -20.82 9.19 -2.41
N ASP A 273 -19.71 8.52 -2.50
CA ASP A 273 -19.54 7.16 -1.99
C ASP A 273 -19.20 7.15 -0.50
N LEU A 274 -18.53 8.22 -0.04
CA LEU A 274 -18.19 8.45 1.35
C LEU A 274 -18.50 9.90 1.77
N ILE A 275 -19.25 10.05 2.85
CA ILE A 275 -19.45 11.33 3.54
C ILE A 275 -18.70 11.25 4.86
N LEU A 276 -17.77 12.18 5.08
CA LEU A 276 -17.13 12.40 6.38
C LEU A 276 -17.78 13.62 7.03
N THR A 277 -18.06 13.56 8.32
CA THR A 277 -18.47 14.75 9.06
C THR A 277 -17.54 15.00 10.24
N THR A 278 -17.31 16.26 10.60
CA THR A 278 -16.62 16.61 11.85
C THR A 278 -17.56 17.45 12.73
N GLY A 279 -17.80 16.96 13.95
CA GLY A 279 -18.82 17.52 14.84
C GLY A 279 -20.21 16.89 14.66
N GLY A 280 -21.17 17.28 15.46
CA GLY A 280 -22.58 16.91 15.36
C GLY A 280 -22.93 15.44 15.65
N VAL A 281 -22.00 14.62 16.19
CA VAL A 281 -22.18 13.16 16.39
C VAL A 281 -22.17 12.71 17.84
N SER A 282 -22.11 13.63 18.81
CA SER A 282 -22.11 13.29 20.23
C SER A 282 -23.55 13.20 20.79
N VAL A 283 -23.81 13.78 21.96
CA VAL A 283 -25.09 13.75 22.68
C VAL A 283 -25.57 15.16 23.09
N GLY A 284 -24.93 16.20 22.53
CA GLY A 284 -25.31 17.59 22.81
C GLY A 284 -26.56 18.03 22.04
N ASP A 285 -27.18 19.10 22.48
CA ASP A 285 -28.41 19.64 21.89
C ASP A 285 -28.22 20.11 20.43
N TYR A 286 -26.98 20.38 20.03
CA TYR A 286 -26.60 20.81 18.67
C TYR A 286 -25.94 19.70 17.82
N ASP A 287 -26.00 18.43 18.29
CA ASP A 287 -25.43 17.29 17.57
C ASP A 287 -26.43 16.71 16.57
N PHE A 288 -26.67 17.40 15.44
CA PHE A 288 -27.69 17.06 14.47
C PHE A 288 -27.32 15.98 13.44
N ILE A 289 -26.05 15.68 13.23
CA ILE A 289 -25.61 14.74 12.15
C ILE A 289 -26.27 13.36 12.33
N ARG A 290 -26.18 12.77 13.52
CA ARG A 290 -26.71 11.43 13.76
C ARG A 290 -28.24 11.36 13.64
N PRO A 291 -29.05 12.18 14.33
CA PRO A 291 -30.51 12.11 14.20
C PRO A 291 -30.95 12.36 12.76
N VAL A 292 -30.42 13.38 12.09
CA VAL A 292 -30.75 13.70 10.71
C VAL A 292 -30.39 12.57 9.75
N ALA A 293 -29.22 11.95 9.89
CA ALA A 293 -28.84 10.81 9.05
C ALA A 293 -29.84 9.64 9.20
N LEU A 294 -30.28 9.33 10.43
CA LEU A 294 -31.27 8.29 10.68
C LEU A 294 -32.63 8.64 10.06
N ASP A 295 -33.06 9.88 10.18
CA ASP A 295 -34.32 10.37 9.60
C ASP A 295 -34.29 10.34 8.06
N LEU A 296 -33.14 10.55 7.44
CA LEU A 296 -32.89 10.40 6.00
C LEU A 296 -32.85 8.95 5.53
N GLY A 297 -32.83 7.98 6.46
CA GLY A 297 -32.80 6.55 6.13
C GLY A 297 -31.41 5.90 6.15
N PHE A 298 -30.38 6.57 6.65
CA PHE A 298 -29.11 5.91 6.92
C PHE A 298 -29.27 4.82 7.99
N GLN A 299 -28.75 3.65 7.71
CA GLN A 299 -28.74 2.53 8.64
C GLN A 299 -27.49 2.62 9.52
N GLN A 300 -27.67 2.86 10.82
CA GLN A 300 -26.56 2.92 11.77
C GLN A 300 -25.94 1.53 11.95
N ILE A 301 -24.65 1.40 11.65
CA ILE A 301 -23.87 0.18 11.90
C ILE A 301 -23.30 0.21 13.32
N PHE A 302 -22.66 1.32 13.69
CA PHE A 302 -22.27 1.56 15.08
C PHE A 302 -22.30 3.05 15.45
N TRP A 303 -22.39 3.32 16.74
CA TRP A 303 -22.25 4.64 17.33
C TRP A 303 -21.56 4.53 18.69
N LYS A 304 -20.48 5.28 18.87
CA LYS A 304 -19.56 5.27 20.01
C LYS A 304 -18.59 4.08 20.03
N VAL A 305 -17.30 4.41 20.11
CA VAL A 305 -16.18 3.47 20.24
C VAL A 305 -15.50 3.65 21.59
N LYS A 306 -15.03 2.57 22.18
CA LYS A 306 -14.38 2.49 23.48
C LYS A 306 -12.93 3.00 23.47
N GLN A 307 -12.73 4.20 22.93
CA GLN A 307 -11.40 4.79 22.72
C GLN A 307 -11.26 6.19 23.29
N LYS A 308 -10.03 6.69 23.34
CA LYS A 308 -9.65 8.05 23.72
C LYS A 308 -8.42 8.50 22.92
N PRO A 309 -8.52 9.61 22.12
CA PRO A 309 -9.70 10.45 21.87
C PRO A 309 -10.72 9.79 20.94
N GLY A 310 -11.87 10.44 20.71
CA GLY A 310 -12.82 10.03 19.69
C GLY A 310 -13.86 8.99 20.12
N LYS A 311 -14.37 9.04 21.38
CA LYS A 311 -15.47 8.17 21.83
C LYS A 311 -16.75 8.30 20.98
N PRO A 312 -17.30 9.52 20.71
CA PRO A 312 -18.40 9.68 19.79
C PRO A 312 -17.87 9.46 18.37
N MET A 313 -18.44 8.48 17.68
CA MET A 313 -18.12 8.16 16.29
C MET A 313 -19.28 7.38 15.69
N LEU A 314 -19.79 7.83 14.57
CA LEU A 314 -20.89 7.21 13.87
C LEU A 314 -20.37 6.55 12.58
N PHE A 315 -20.74 5.29 12.34
CA PHE A 315 -20.66 4.69 11.03
C PHE A 315 -22.05 4.22 10.62
N ALA A 316 -22.50 4.67 9.45
CA ALA A 316 -23.81 4.37 8.90
C ALA A 316 -23.75 4.26 7.38
N GLU A 317 -24.74 3.61 6.78
CA GLU A 317 -24.83 3.40 5.33
C GLU A 317 -26.21 3.81 4.82
N PHE A 318 -26.25 4.44 3.66
CA PHE A 318 -27.46 4.74 2.90
C PHE A 318 -27.45 3.91 1.61
N ILE A 319 -28.48 3.08 1.42
CA ILE A 319 -28.64 2.25 0.23
C ILE A 319 -29.51 3.03 -0.75
N ARG A 320 -28.94 3.36 -1.92
CA ARG A 320 -29.66 4.05 -2.99
C ARG A 320 -30.61 3.10 -3.71
N THR A 321 -31.50 3.67 -4.52
CA THR A 321 -32.50 2.90 -5.30
C THR A 321 -31.88 1.97 -6.34
N ASP A 322 -30.67 2.28 -6.82
CA ASP A 322 -29.90 1.46 -7.76
C ASP A 322 -29.07 0.35 -7.04
N GLY A 323 -29.17 0.28 -5.73
CA GLY A 323 -28.43 -0.68 -4.90
C GLY A 323 -27.01 -0.23 -4.52
N SER A 324 -26.51 0.89 -5.04
CA SER A 324 -25.23 1.45 -4.61
C SER A 324 -25.33 2.00 -3.18
N VAL A 325 -24.20 2.09 -2.49
CA VAL A 325 -24.13 2.47 -1.07
C VAL A 325 -23.37 3.78 -0.91
N CYS A 326 -23.88 4.68 -0.09
CA CYS A 326 -23.16 5.82 0.44
C CYS A 326 -22.81 5.55 1.91
N SER A 327 -21.54 5.51 2.27
CA SER A 327 -21.07 5.38 3.63
C SER A 327 -20.98 6.75 4.31
N LEU A 328 -21.39 6.84 5.58
CA LEU A 328 -21.23 8.01 6.42
C LEU A 328 -20.34 7.69 7.62
N LEU A 329 -19.19 8.37 7.73
CA LEU A 329 -18.36 8.33 8.94
C LEU A 329 -18.42 9.69 9.65
N GLY A 330 -19.10 9.72 10.77
CA GLY A 330 -19.18 10.90 11.63
C GLY A 330 -18.06 10.90 12.66
N LEU A 331 -17.15 11.87 12.53
CA LEU A 331 -16.03 12.09 13.44
C LEU A 331 -16.38 13.16 14.49
N PRO A 332 -15.78 13.11 15.69
CA PRO A 332 -15.95 14.19 16.69
C PRO A 332 -15.39 15.52 16.17
N GLY A 333 -15.89 16.65 16.71
CA GLY A 333 -15.38 17.97 16.34
C GLY A 333 -13.93 18.25 16.82
N ASN A 334 -13.46 17.56 17.87
CA ASN A 334 -12.11 17.76 18.41
C ASN A 334 -11.01 17.33 17.41
N PRO A 335 -10.09 18.21 17.01
CA PRO A 335 -9.15 17.95 15.90
C PRO A 335 -8.23 16.74 16.10
N ALA A 336 -7.77 16.48 17.34
CA ALA A 336 -6.95 15.29 17.57
C ALA A 336 -7.75 13.98 17.48
N ALA A 337 -9.06 14.02 17.69
CA ALA A 337 -9.92 12.86 17.45
C ALA A 337 -10.22 12.67 15.98
N VAL A 338 -10.37 13.76 15.21
CA VAL A 338 -10.43 13.73 13.75
C VAL A 338 -9.16 13.09 13.19
N TYR A 339 -7.98 13.56 13.63
CA TYR A 339 -6.69 13.01 13.18
C TYR A 339 -6.61 11.49 13.38
N VAL A 340 -6.95 11.00 14.57
CA VAL A 340 -6.99 9.56 14.87
C VAL A 340 -8.02 8.86 14.00
N GLY A 341 -9.19 9.45 13.80
CA GLY A 341 -10.27 8.91 12.97
C GLY A 341 -9.85 8.74 11.51
N MET A 342 -9.13 9.73 10.97
CA MET A 342 -8.61 9.69 9.60
C MET A 342 -7.63 8.52 9.40
N HIS A 343 -6.66 8.36 10.28
CA HIS A 343 -5.62 7.33 10.13
C HIS A 343 -6.10 5.90 10.39
N ILE A 344 -7.14 5.71 11.20
CA ILE A 344 -7.61 4.37 11.57
C ILE A 344 -8.86 3.99 10.77
N TYR A 345 -9.93 4.77 10.88
CA TYR A 345 -11.22 4.39 10.30
C TYR A 345 -11.38 4.83 8.85
N THR A 346 -11.06 6.10 8.55
CA THR A 346 -11.15 6.60 7.17
C THR A 346 -10.20 5.84 6.26
N GLN A 347 -8.97 5.57 6.68
CA GLN A 347 -8.02 4.76 5.91
C GLN A 347 -8.57 3.35 5.63
N THR A 348 -9.17 2.70 6.64
CA THR A 348 -9.78 1.37 6.46
C THR A 348 -10.95 1.40 5.49
N ILE A 349 -11.80 2.42 5.56
CA ILE A 349 -12.92 2.64 4.63
C ILE A 349 -12.41 2.83 3.20
N LEU A 350 -11.43 3.71 2.99
CA LEU A 350 -10.85 3.97 1.68
C LEU A 350 -10.21 2.73 1.05
N ASN A 351 -9.49 1.97 1.85
CA ASN A 351 -8.88 0.71 1.42
C ASN A 351 -9.95 -0.29 1.01
N ALA A 352 -11.00 -0.46 1.82
CA ALA A 352 -12.09 -1.39 1.56
C ALA A 352 -12.90 -1.01 0.30
N LEU A 353 -13.18 0.29 0.09
CA LEU A 353 -13.82 0.80 -1.13
C LEU A 353 -13.00 0.51 -2.39
N GLN A 354 -11.69 0.37 -2.27
CA GLN A 354 -10.76 0.02 -3.34
C GLN A 354 -10.33 -1.46 -3.31
N GLY A 355 -11.12 -2.34 -2.71
CA GLY A 355 -10.89 -3.79 -2.72
C GLY A 355 -9.80 -4.30 -1.76
N HIS A 356 -9.11 -3.41 -1.04
CA HIS A 356 -8.09 -3.81 -0.07
C HIS A 356 -8.71 -3.99 1.32
N ARG A 357 -9.02 -5.23 1.68
CA ARG A 357 -9.76 -5.59 2.89
C ARG A 357 -8.85 -5.89 4.09
N GLN A 358 -7.77 -5.16 4.23
CA GLN A 358 -6.85 -5.31 5.36
C GLN A 358 -6.87 -4.06 6.24
N ILE A 359 -6.71 -4.28 7.54
CA ILE A 359 -6.46 -3.21 8.51
C ILE A 359 -5.07 -2.61 8.19
N PRO A 360 -4.87 -1.30 8.33
CA PRO A 360 -3.57 -0.67 8.11
C PRO A 360 -2.44 -1.41 8.85
N ASN A 361 -1.33 -1.66 8.17
CA ASN A 361 -0.19 -2.34 8.75
C ASN A 361 0.37 -1.55 9.94
N GLY A 362 0.47 -2.24 11.07
CA GLY A 362 1.05 -1.69 12.29
C GLY A 362 2.51 -2.10 12.46
N PHE A 363 3.15 -1.47 13.43
CA PHE A 363 4.46 -1.86 13.94
C PHE A 363 4.37 -2.24 15.41
N LYS A 364 5.36 -2.99 15.89
CA LYS A 364 5.60 -3.22 17.32
C LYS A 364 6.84 -2.43 17.74
N ALA A 365 6.75 -1.70 18.86
CA ALA A 365 7.86 -0.91 19.36
C ALA A 365 7.95 -0.97 20.88
N THR A 366 9.17 -0.76 21.40
CA THR A 366 9.43 -0.74 22.85
C THR A 366 9.11 0.63 23.43
N LEU A 367 8.28 0.67 24.46
CA LEU A 367 7.96 1.89 25.18
C LEU A 367 9.13 2.37 26.03
N THR A 368 9.48 3.65 25.97
CA THR A 368 10.64 4.21 26.67
C THR A 368 10.37 4.64 28.12
N HIS A 369 9.11 4.72 28.55
CA HIS A 369 8.69 5.20 29.87
C HIS A 369 7.36 4.57 30.30
N ASP A 370 7.03 4.68 31.58
CA ASP A 370 5.77 4.15 32.12
C ASP A 370 4.57 4.97 31.66
N LEU A 371 3.47 4.29 31.34
CA LEU A 371 2.17 4.88 31.07
C LEU A 371 1.14 4.45 32.10
N LYS A 372 0.39 5.41 32.65
CA LYS A 372 -0.70 5.13 33.59
C LYS A 372 -1.87 4.43 32.89
N ALA A 373 -2.60 3.60 33.61
CA ALA A 373 -3.86 3.02 33.14
C ALA A 373 -4.92 4.11 32.87
N ASP A 374 -5.79 3.85 31.89
CA ASP A 374 -7.00 4.65 31.59
C ASP A 374 -8.19 3.69 31.48
N ALA A 375 -9.39 4.16 31.72
CA ALA A 375 -10.60 3.34 31.61
C ALA A 375 -10.93 2.89 30.18
N ARG A 376 -10.38 3.57 29.19
CA ARG A 376 -10.56 3.30 27.76
C ARG A 376 -9.22 3.05 27.09
N GLU A 377 -9.25 2.32 26.00
CA GLU A 377 -8.10 2.23 25.11
C GLU A 377 -7.71 3.62 24.63
N ARG A 378 -6.41 3.94 24.69
CA ARG A 378 -5.87 5.23 24.28
C ARG A 378 -5.11 5.09 22.99
N ILE A 379 -5.30 6.05 22.10
CA ILE A 379 -4.49 6.22 20.89
C ILE A 379 -3.66 7.48 21.11
N LEU A 380 -2.37 7.28 21.37
CA LEU A 380 -1.44 8.35 21.72
C LEU A 380 -0.63 8.75 20.49
N ARG A 381 -0.46 10.06 20.33
CA ARG A 381 0.45 10.65 19.34
C ARG A 381 1.85 10.59 19.92
N MET A 382 2.71 9.77 19.30
CA MET A 382 4.03 9.47 19.84
C MET A 382 5.13 9.73 18.82
N SER A 383 6.36 9.83 19.29
CA SER A 383 7.55 9.82 18.46
C SER A 383 8.16 8.43 18.46
N VAL A 384 8.35 7.87 17.27
CA VAL A 384 9.07 6.63 17.03
C VAL A 384 10.47 6.95 16.57
N SER A 385 11.46 6.28 17.13
CA SER A 385 12.86 6.32 16.69
C SER A 385 13.41 4.91 16.57
N PHE A 386 14.35 4.72 15.65
CA PHE A 386 15.11 3.48 15.55
C PHE A 386 16.43 3.63 16.34
N ALA A 387 16.60 2.87 17.40
CA ALA A 387 17.78 2.90 18.23
C ALA A 387 18.13 1.50 18.73
N GLN A 388 19.43 1.14 18.69
CA GLN A 388 19.95 -0.17 19.15
C GLN A 388 19.20 -1.35 18.49
N ALA A 389 19.03 -1.31 17.17
CA ALA A 389 18.35 -2.32 16.37
C ALA A 389 16.87 -2.56 16.73
N THR A 390 16.22 -1.65 17.45
CA THR A 390 14.81 -1.72 17.84
C THR A 390 14.07 -0.42 17.59
N LEU A 391 12.77 -0.53 17.31
CA LEU A 391 11.88 0.64 17.32
C LEU A 391 11.56 0.99 18.77
N LYS A 392 11.75 2.25 19.13
CA LYS A 392 11.42 2.80 20.44
C LYS A 392 10.39 3.90 20.31
N VAL A 393 9.39 3.92 21.18
CA VAL A 393 8.33 4.93 21.20
C VAL A 393 8.36 5.74 22.48
N SER A 394 8.22 7.05 22.32
CA SER A 394 8.16 8.01 23.41
C SER A 394 6.91 8.90 23.30
N SER A 395 6.20 9.09 24.40
CA SER A 395 5.04 9.99 24.43
C SER A 395 5.48 11.43 24.23
N LEU A 396 4.71 12.14 23.43
CA LEU A 396 4.77 13.60 23.35
C LEU A 396 3.85 14.22 24.42
N SER A 397 4.12 15.45 24.81
CA SER A 397 3.23 16.22 25.69
C SER A 397 1.89 16.54 24.99
N ASN A 398 0.96 17.16 25.70
CA ASN A 398 -0.29 17.71 25.15
C ASN A 398 -1.17 16.68 24.42
N GLN A 399 -1.50 15.55 25.07
CA GLN A 399 -2.31 14.45 24.52
C GLN A 399 -3.83 14.72 24.53
N GLN A 400 -4.30 15.87 25.03
CA GLN A 400 -5.72 16.22 25.08
C GLN A 400 -6.30 16.34 23.67
N SER A 401 -7.61 16.09 23.51
CA SER A 401 -8.27 16.00 22.21
C SER A 401 -8.35 17.34 21.44
N HIS A 402 -8.24 18.47 22.13
CA HIS A 402 -8.20 19.80 21.53
C HIS A 402 -6.79 20.33 21.25
N MET A 403 -5.75 19.57 21.60
CA MET A 403 -4.36 19.99 21.44
C MET A 403 -3.72 19.30 20.23
N LEU A 404 -3.22 20.08 19.29
CA LEU A 404 -2.57 19.60 18.06
C LEU A 404 -1.06 19.86 17.97
N SER A 405 -0.51 20.70 18.88
CA SER A 405 0.88 21.13 18.78
C SER A 405 1.90 19.98 18.74
N ASN A 406 1.58 18.84 19.33
CA ASN A 406 2.45 17.67 19.28
C ASN A 406 2.46 16.94 17.93
N LEU A 407 1.49 17.20 17.03
CA LEU A 407 1.50 16.61 15.68
C LEU A 407 2.67 17.08 14.83
N MET A 408 3.29 18.22 15.15
CA MET A 408 4.52 18.66 14.48
C MET A 408 5.73 17.75 14.75
N HIS A 409 5.65 16.89 15.76
CA HIS A 409 6.72 15.99 16.16
C HIS A 409 6.28 14.51 16.22
N ALA A 410 4.99 14.27 16.09
CA ALA A 410 4.46 12.92 16.05
C ALA A 410 4.73 12.27 14.68
N ASN A 411 5.17 11.03 14.69
CA ASN A 411 5.32 10.21 13.51
C ASN A 411 4.66 8.83 13.68
N ALA A 412 3.90 8.67 14.80
CA ALA A 412 3.15 7.45 15.07
C ALA A 412 1.90 7.70 15.93
N LEU A 413 0.89 6.89 15.70
CA LEU A 413 -0.23 6.64 16.60
C LEU A 413 -0.04 5.29 17.29
N VAL A 414 -0.02 5.26 18.61
CA VAL A 414 0.24 4.05 19.41
C VAL A 414 -0.99 3.69 20.22
N ARG A 415 -1.41 2.43 20.15
CA ARG A 415 -2.54 1.86 20.88
C ARG A 415 -2.08 1.43 22.27
N ILE A 416 -2.72 1.94 23.31
CA ILE A 416 -2.46 1.59 24.70
C ILE A 416 -3.72 0.95 25.27
N PRO A 417 -3.67 -0.33 25.67
CA PRO A 417 -4.82 -1.06 26.17
C PRO A 417 -5.55 -0.36 27.32
N ALA A 418 -6.86 -0.60 27.42
CA ALA A 418 -7.68 -0.09 28.51
C ALA A 418 -7.34 -0.80 29.81
N ARG A 419 -7.37 -0.06 30.93
CA ARG A 419 -7.22 -0.56 32.31
C ARG A 419 -5.86 -1.17 32.64
N GLU A 420 -4.89 -1.09 31.73
CA GLU A 420 -3.54 -1.60 31.92
C GLU A 420 -2.55 -0.46 32.19
N LYS A 421 -1.63 -0.69 33.12
CA LYS A 421 -0.44 0.12 33.28
C LYS A 421 0.65 -0.50 32.43
N ILE A 422 1.20 0.25 31.48
CA ILE A 422 2.27 -0.22 30.61
C ILE A 422 3.59 0.34 31.13
N HIS A 423 4.56 -0.53 31.33
CA HIS A 423 5.87 -0.17 31.85
C HIS A 423 6.88 0.07 30.73
N ALA A 424 7.88 0.90 31.02
CA ALA A 424 9.05 1.03 30.16
C ALA A 424 9.65 -0.34 29.83
N GLY A 425 10.05 -0.53 28.56
CA GLY A 425 10.54 -1.82 28.07
C GLY A 425 9.47 -2.76 27.51
N GLN A 426 8.18 -2.54 27.79
CA GLN A 426 7.11 -3.34 27.19
C GLN A 426 6.85 -2.96 25.72
N ILE A 427 6.39 -3.95 24.96
CA ILE A 427 6.05 -3.79 23.53
C ILE A 427 4.63 -3.25 23.42
N VAL A 428 4.45 -2.27 22.55
CA VAL A 428 3.16 -1.67 22.22
C VAL A 428 2.95 -1.67 20.71
N ASP A 429 1.69 -1.69 20.28
CA ASP A 429 1.29 -1.66 18.89
C ASP A 429 1.03 -0.22 18.42
N GLY A 430 1.44 0.09 17.20
CA GLY A 430 1.25 1.42 16.63
C GLY A 430 1.17 1.43 15.11
N PHE A 431 0.86 2.59 14.57
CA PHE A 431 0.82 2.87 13.13
C PHE A 431 1.71 4.06 12.82
N PHE A 432 2.48 4.02 11.73
CA PHE A 432 3.16 5.20 11.21
C PHE A 432 2.14 6.19 10.63
N ILE A 433 2.45 7.51 10.75
CA ILE A 433 1.59 8.59 10.26
C ILE A 433 2.39 9.61 9.45
#